data_f36c8bf1c4977214efd892cc014ed25f
#
_entry.id   f36c8bf1c4977214efd892cc014ed25f
#
_cell.length_a   1.000
_cell.length_b   1.000
_cell.length_c   1.000
_cell.angle_alpha   90.00
_cell.angle_beta   90.00
_cell.angle_gamma   90.00
#
_symmetry.space_group_name_H-M   'P 1'
#
loop_
_entity.id
_entity.type
_entity.pdbx_description
1 polymer ?
#
loop_
_entity_poly.entity_id
_entity_poly.type
_entity_poly.pdbx_seq_one_letter_code
_entity_poly.pdbx_strand_id
1 'polypeptide(L)'
;MKKYLKVVYLIFISTAAFAQSTPKYSNEFLNIGVGAKAFGMGNATIASCDDVTSGYWNPAGLVSLKDNIQLSFMHSAYLAGIANYDYGAFATKLDDRRALGVSIIRFSVDGIPNTLDLVRNGQIDYNRVTSFSASDYAFLLSYAQKTVVEGLTLGGNVKVIHRKAGQFTTAWGFGIDAGAQYKTKNKWQFGVMARDITSTFNAWKFSFTDAEKDVFTQTQNEIPKNSLEITLPQFILGAGKLFEVNNLIGFRAEVNTLINTDGQRNVLVSSKYFNLDPNLGIEADYKKAVFIRAGVGKFQRELDINNQKVITLQPNIGIGLKLGSLMLDYALTDIGDVSASLYSNMFSVRFSINKRETAK
;
A
#
# COMPACT_ATOMS: atom_id res chain seq x y z
N MET A 1 -7.46 18.93 34.25
CA MET A 1 -7.01 17.63 33.75
C MET A 1 -8.04 16.49 33.92
N LYS A 2 -8.62 16.21 35.07
CA LYS A 2 -9.60 15.09 35.26
C LYS A 2 -10.89 15.19 34.42
N LYS A 3 -11.35 16.36 34.00
CA LYS A 3 -12.56 16.55 33.15
C LYS A 3 -12.31 16.17 31.70
N TYR A 4 -11.13 16.41 31.17
CA TYR A 4 -10.77 16.06 29.76
C TYR A 4 -10.47 14.57 29.61
N LEU A 5 -9.97 13.92 30.65
CA LEU A 5 -9.73 12.48 30.64
C LEU A 5 -11.05 11.69 30.52
N LYS A 6 -12.15 12.16 31.13
CA LYS A 6 -13.48 11.54 31.02
C LYS A 6 -14.09 11.71 29.63
N VAL A 7 -13.84 12.82 28.94
CA VAL A 7 -14.32 13.06 27.55
C VAL A 7 -13.57 12.16 26.57
N VAL A 8 -12.25 12.01 26.73
CA VAL A 8 -11.44 11.08 25.91
C VAL A 8 -11.90 9.63 26.12
N TYR A 9 -12.23 9.25 27.37
CA TYR A 9 -12.74 7.89 27.67
C TYR A 9 -14.13 7.64 27.08
N LEU A 10 -15.01 8.67 27.02
CA LEU A 10 -16.33 8.54 26.41
C LEU A 10 -16.26 8.42 24.88
N ILE A 11 -15.32 9.09 24.24
CA ILE A 11 -15.09 9.00 22.78
C ILE A 11 -14.58 7.60 22.40
N PHE A 12 -13.76 6.97 23.24
CA PHE A 12 -13.27 5.59 23.02
C PHE A 12 -14.35 4.51 23.19
N ILE A 13 -15.37 4.75 24.03
CA ILE A 13 -16.44 3.76 24.29
C ILE A 13 -17.52 3.81 23.21
N SER A 14 -17.73 4.94 22.54
CA SER A 14 -18.76 5.06 21.50
C SER A 14 -18.42 4.34 20.18
N THR A 15 -17.16 3.94 19.95
CA THR A 15 -16.73 3.21 18.76
C THR A 15 -16.93 1.69 18.87
N ALA A 16 -17.28 1.15 20.04
CA ALA A 16 -17.44 -0.29 20.28
C ALA A 16 -18.81 -0.87 19.88
N ALA A 17 -19.76 -0.04 19.42
CA ALA A 17 -21.16 -0.47 19.27
C ALA A 17 -21.59 -0.89 17.85
N PHE A 18 -20.69 -0.89 16.84
CA PHE A 18 -21.02 -1.33 15.48
C PHE A 18 -20.26 -2.59 15.08
N ALA A 19 -20.53 -3.69 15.80
CA ALA A 19 -20.09 -5.01 15.35
C ALA A 19 -21.09 -5.61 14.34
N GLN A 20 -21.34 -4.91 13.23
CA GLN A 20 -21.86 -5.58 12.04
C GLN A 20 -20.69 -6.26 11.37
N SER A 21 -20.89 -7.47 10.83
CA SER A 21 -19.87 -8.21 10.08
C SER A 21 -19.44 -7.41 8.86
N THR A 22 -18.41 -6.57 9.04
CA THR A 22 -17.81 -5.82 7.94
C THR A 22 -17.11 -6.79 7.00
N PRO A 23 -17.23 -6.61 5.69
CA PRO A 23 -16.48 -7.39 4.72
C PRO A 23 -14.98 -7.31 5.05
N LYS A 24 -14.32 -8.45 5.09
CA LYS A 24 -12.86 -8.53 5.21
C LYS A 24 -12.22 -8.14 3.87
N TYR A 25 -10.96 -7.69 3.92
CA TYR A 25 -10.12 -7.47 2.73
C TYR A 25 -10.59 -6.34 1.81
N SER A 26 -11.21 -5.32 2.37
CA SER A 26 -11.54 -4.09 1.64
C SER A 26 -10.26 -3.31 1.28
N ASN A 27 -10.21 -2.78 0.05
CA ASN A 27 -9.09 -1.97 -0.45
C ASN A 27 -7.71 -2.64 -0.42
N GLU A 28 -7.63 -3.97 -0.56
CA GLU A 28 -6.37 -4.73 -0.50
C GLU A 28 -5.34 -4.29 -1.57
N PHE A 29 -5.77 -3.69 -2.68
CA PHE A 29 -4.83 -3.12 -3.65
C PHE A 29 -3.94 -2.02 -3.05
N LEU A 30 -4.35 -1.38 -1.95
CA LEU A 30 -3.55 -0.44 -1.18
C LEU A 30 -2.56 -1.11 -0.21
N ASN A 31 -2.61 -2.43 -0.04
CA ASN A 31 -1.68 -3.19 0.80
C ASN A 31 -0.52 -3.81 0.00
N ILE A 32 -0.54 -3.71 -1.33
CA ILE A 32 0.52 -4.25 -2.20
C ILE A 32 1.86 -3.56 -1.94
N GLY A 33 1.88 -2.23 -1.84
CA GLY A 33 3.09 -1.43 -1.68
C GLY A 33 3.38 -0.58 -2.93
N VAL A 34 4.29 0.39 -2.84
CA VAL A 34 4.72 1.25 -3.97
C VAL A 34 6.23 1.50 -3.93
N GLY A 35 6.82 1.62 -5.14
CA GLY A 35 8.24 1.90 -5.33
C GLY A 35 9.12 0.65 -5.23
N ALA A 36 9.87 0.34 -6.32
CA ALA A 36 10.72 -0.84 -6.38
C ALA A 36 11.77 -0.89 -5.25
N LYS A 37 12.21 0.28 -4.73
CA LYS A 37 13.05 0.34 -3.51
C LYS A 37 12.38 -0.38 -2.33
N ALA A 38 11.13 -0.10 -2.06
CA ALA A 38 10.41 -0.67 -0.92
C ALA A 38 10.15 -2.17 -1.13
N PHE A 39 9.75 -2.57 -2.33
CA PHE A 39 9.58 -3.98 -2.67
C PHE A 39 10.89 -4.78 -2.47
N GLY A 40 12.03 -4.25 -2.92
CA GLY A 40 13.33 -4.88 -2.70
C GLY A 40 13.68 -5.06 -1.22
N MET A 41 13.12 -4.22 -0.33
CA MET A 41 13.26 -4.32 1.12
C MET A 41 12.12 -5.10 1.79
N GLY A 42 11.32 -5.88 1.05
CA GLY A 42 10.17 -6.59 1.60
C GLY A 42 9.10 -5.67 2.21
N ASN A 43 8.97 -4.44 1.69
CA ASN A 43 8.10 -3.37 2.20
C ASN A 43 8.47 -2.84 3.61
N ALA A 44 9.68 -3.15 4.13
CA ALA A 44 10.18 -2.61 5.38
C ALA A 44 10.76 -1.20 5.15
N THR A 45 9.92 -0.15 5.26
CA THR A 45 10.32 1.24 4.91
C THR A 45 9.57 2.33 5.69
N ILE A 46 8.71 1.99 6.64
CA ILE A 46 7.85 2.95 7.38
C ILE A 46 8.67 3.95 8.20
N ALA A 47 9.77 3.51 8.80
CA ALA A 47 10.65 4.34 9.61
C ALA A 47 11.64 5.15 8.77
N SER A 48 12.04 4.63 7.61
CA SER A 48 13.14 5.19 6.81
C SER A 48 12.72 5.90 5.54
N CYS A 49 11.44 5.84 5.13
CA CYS A 49 11.01 6.55 3.92
C CYS A 49 11.29 8.05 4.04
N ASP A 50 12.00 8.58 3.04
CA ASP A 50 12.52 9.95 3.02
C ASP A 50 12.46 10.57 1.62
N ASP A 51 11.61 10.04 0.77
CA ASP A 51 11.42 10.45 -0.62
C ASP A 51 9.92 10.62 -0.96
N VAL A 52 9.61 10.90 -2.21
CA VAL A 52 8.23 11.16 -2.69
C VAL A 52 7.26 10.00 -2.40
N THR A 53 7.75 8.75 -2.29
CA THR A 53 6.91 7.59 -1.94
C THR A 53 6.45 7.60 -0.48
N SER A 54 7.00 8.50 0.34
CA SER A 54 6.55 8.72 1.72
C SER A 54 5.07 9.09 1.79
N GLY A 55 4.51 9.76 0.77
CA GLY A 55 3.07 10.04 0.71
C GLY A 55 2.21 8.80 0.88
N TYR A 56 2.68 7.65 0.40
CA TYR A 56 2.02 6.36 0.59
C TYR A 56 2.48 5.62 1.87
N TRP A 57 3.81 5.53 2.10
CA TRP A 57 4.34 4.70 3.18
C TRP A 57 4.15 5.32 4.56
N ASN A 58 4.57 6.55 4.72
CA ASN A 58 4.42 7.35 5.95
C ASN A 58 4.55 8.83 5.58
N PRO A 59 3.46 9.57 5.51
CA PRO A 59 3.48 10.96 5.05
C PRO A 59 4.42 11.86 5.86
N ALA A 60 4.71 11.53 7.12
CA ALA A 60 5.68 12.25 7.93
C ALA A 60 7.09 12.30 7.31
N GLY A 61 7.43 11.33 6.45
CA GLY A 61 8.72 11.27 5.74
C GLY A 61 8.91 12.34 4.68
N LEU A 62 7.84 12.96 4.17
CA LEU A 62 7.91 13.98 3.11
C LEU A 62 8.76 15.21 3.50
N VAL A 63 8.79 15.61 4.76
CA VAL A 63 9.68 16.72 5.19
C VAL A 63 11.17 16.37 5.15
N SER A 64 11.49 15.10 4.96
CA SER A 64 12.86 14.59 4.83
C SER A 64 13.34 14.53 3.38
N LEU A 65 12.53 14.97 2.41
CA LEU A 65 12.95 15.13 1.02
C LEU A 65 14.29 15.87 0.97
N LYS A 66 15.25 15.36 0.20
CA LYS A 66 16.56 16.03 0.03
C LYS A 66 16.45 17.17 -0.96
N ASP A 67 15.66 16.96 -2.00
CA ASP A 67 15.47 17.88 -3.11
C ASP A 67 14.18 18.71 -2.93
N ASN A 68 14.07 19.84 -3.62
CA ASN A 68 12.92 20.73 -3.50
C ASN A 68 11.65 20.08 -4.07
N ILE A 69 11.80 19.36 -5.18
CA ILE A 69 10.71 18.68 -5.89
C ILE A 69 11.18 17.27 -6.23
N GLN A 70 10.32 16.30 -6.04
CA GLN A 70 10.50 14.93 -6.53
C GLN A 70 9.27 14.45 -7.27
N LEU A 71 9.51 13.72 -8.36
CA LEU A 71 8.52 12.96 -9.12
C LEU A 71 8.90 11.49 -9.06
N SER A 72 7.92 10.60 -8.99
CA SER A 72 8.15 9.16 -9.08
C SER A 72 7.09 8.49 -9.91
N PHE A 73 7.51 7.48 -10.69
CA PHE A 73 6.64 6.59 -11.45
C PHE A 73 7.08 5.16 -11.21
N MET A 74 6.11 4.26 -11.07
CA MET A 74 6.32 2.83 -10.98
C MET A 74 5.33 2.12 -11.87
N HIS A 75 5.80 1.07 -12.52
CA HIS A 75 4.98 0.09 -13.22
C HIS A 75 5.34 -1.31 -12.75
N SER A 76 4.35 -2.14 -12.55
CA SER A 76 4.50 -3.54 -12.22
C SER A 76 3.57 -4.40 -13.05
N ALA A 77 4.15 -5.39 -13.72
CA ALA A 77 3.45 -6.57 -14.20
C ALA A 77 3.25 -7.51 -13.00
N TYR A 78 2.16 -7.29 -12.27
CA TYR A 78 1.88 -7.98 -11.02
C TYR A 78 1.31 -9.36 -11.28
N LEU A 79 1.71 -10.36 -10.47
CA LEU A 79 1.33 -11.77 -10.64
C LEU A 79 1.59 -12.27 -12.08
N ALA A 80 2.84 -12.14 -12.54
CA ALA A 80 3.28 -12.50 -13.90
C ALA A 80 2.45 -11.84 -15.02
N GLY A 81 1.94 -10.63 -14.78
CA GLY A 81 1.21 -9.84 -15.79
C GLY A 81 -0.29 -10.08 -15.84
N ILE A 82 -0.87 -10.84 -14.90
CA ILE A 82 -2.32 -10.98 -14.77
C ILE A 82 -2.94 -9.62 -14.42
N ALA A 83 -2.26 -8.83 -13.59
CA ALA A 83 -2.69 -7.50 -13.21
C ALA A 83 -1.60 -6.46 -13.49
N ASN A 84 -2.02 -5.23 -13.76
CA ASN A 84 -1.14 -4.07 -13.85
C ASN A 84 -1.27 -3.26 -12.56
N TYR A 85 -0.12 -2.85 -11.99
CA TYR A 85 -0.08 -2.02 -10.81
C TYR A 85 0.84 -0.83 -11.04
N ASP A 86 0.24 0.34 -11.10
CA ASP A 86 0.89 1.59 -11.47
C ASP A 86 0.86 2.58 -10.30
N TYR A 87 1.92 3.35 -10.15
CA TYR A 87 2.02 4.42 -9.17
C TYR A 87 2.65 5.65 -9.80
N GLY A 88 2.07 6.81 -9.53
CA GLY A 88 2.62 8.11 -9.87
C GLY A 88 2.57 9.03 -8.66
N ALA A 89 3.64 9.82 -8.43
CA ALA A 89 3.65 10.77 -7.33
C ALA A 89 4.47 12.02 -7.62
N PHE A 90 4.06 13.08 -6.97
CA PHE A 90 4.73 14.38 -6.91
C PHE A 90 4.85 14.80 -5.46
N ALA A 91 6.00 15.33 -5.05
CA ALA A 91 6.17 15.95 -3.74
C ALA A 91 7.06 17.19 -3.83
N THR A 92 6.76 18.18 -3.00
CA THR A 92 7.51 19.43 -2.91
C THR A 92 7.65 19.89 -1.48
N LYS A 93 8.82 20.46 -1.16
CA LYS A 93 8.98 21.25 0.06
C LYS A 93 8.25 22.57 -0.08
N LEU A 94 7.45 22.93 0.90
CA LEU A 94 6.88 24.28 1.00
C LEU A 94 7.89 25.23 1.65
N ASP A 95 8.57 24.72 2.69
CA ASP A 95 9.66 25.37 3.40
C ASP A 95 10.54 24.31 4.11
N ASP A 96 11.45 24.74 4.97
CA ASP A 96 12.35 23.84 5.73
C ASP A 96 11.63 22.94 6.74
N ARG A 97 10.36 23.22 7.02
CA ARG A 97 9.57 22.52 8.05
C ARG A 97 8.36 21.79 7.48
N ARG A 98 7.92 22.10 6.26
CA ARG A 98 6.65 21.59 5.69
C ARG A 98 6.84 21.08 4.27
N ALA A 99 6.10 20.03 3.95
CA ALA A 99 6.06 19.46 2.60
C ALA A 99 4.64 19.02 2.22
N LEU A 100 4.37 19.03 0.91
CA LEU A 100 3.15 18.51 0.31
C LEU A 100 3.49 17.39 -0.67
N GLY A 101 2.57 16.45 -0.82
CA GLY A 101 2.64 15.40 -1.82
C GLY A 101 1.29 15.07 -2.42
N VAL A 102 1.30 14.59 -3.65
CA VAL A 102 0.14 14.01 -4.33
C VAL A 102 0.56 12.68 -4.90
N SER A 103 -0.25 11.64 -4.71
CA SER A 103 0.00 10.31 -5.26
C SER A 103 -1.24 9.75 -5.93
N ILE A 104 -1.05 8.99 -6.99
CA ILE A 104 -2.06 8.19 -7.65
C ILE A 104 -1.60 6.74 -7.72
N ILE A 105 -2.48 5.82 -7.38
CA ILE A 105 -2.30 4.38 -7.47
C ILE A 105 -3.38 3.84 -8.39
N ARG A 106 -3.00 2.96 -9.31
CA ARG A 106 -3.93 2.22 -10.17
C ARG A 106 -3.62 0.73 -10.09
N PHE A 107 -4.64 -0.06 -9.82
CA PHE A 107 -4.60 -1.52 -9.96
C PHE A 107 -5.64 -1.91 -11.02
N SER A 108 -5.27 -2.73 -11.99
CA SER A 108 -6.21 -3.14 -13.04
C SER A 108 -5.98 -4.56 -13.51
N VAL A 109 -7.07 -5.21 -13.85
CA VAL A 109 -7.11 -6.51 -14.51
C VAL A 109 -7.93 -6.35 -15.77
N ASP A 110 -7.34 -6.74 -16.90
CA ASP A 110 -7.98 -6.67 -18.22
C ASP A 110 -8.37 -8.06 -18.72
N GLY A 111 -9.27 -8.11 -19.69
CA GLY A 111 -9.65 -9.36 -20.34
C GLY A 111 -10.48 -10.31 -19.47
N ILE A 112 -11.18 -9.83 -18.46
CA ILE A 112 -12.05 -10.66 -17.60
C ILE A 112 -13.24 -11.16 -18.44
N PRO A 113 -13.45 -12.50 -18.55
CA PRO A 113 -14.55 -13.03 -19.35
C PRO A 113 -15.92 -12.62 -18.79
N ASN A 114 -16.77 -12.06 -19.63
CA ASN A 114 -18.18 -11.83 -19.34
C ASN A 114 -19.01 -12.97 -19.95
N THR A 115 -19.60 -13.78 -19.10
CA THR A 115 -20.40 -14.95 -19.48
C THR A 115 -21.91 -14.76 -19.28
N LEU A 116 -22.37 -13.52 -19.00
CA LEU A 116 -23.78 -13.24 -18.74
C LEU A 116 -24.69 -13.52 -19.95
N ASP A 117 -24.17 -13.49 -21.18
CA ASP A 117 -24.91 -13.85 -22.40
C ASP A 117 -24.49 -15.20 -23.00
N LEU A 118 -23.81 -16.05 -22.22
CA LEU A 118 -23.30 -17.35 -22.67
C LEU A 118 -24.43 -18.32 -23.02
N VAL A 119 -25.53 -18.29 -22.26
CA VAL A 119 -26.68 -19.18 -22.45
C VAL A 119 -27.86 -18.43 -23.01
N ARG A 120 -28.36 -18.80 -24.16
CA ARG A 120 -29.55 -18.23 -24.78
C ARG A 120 -30.47 -19.34 -25.29
N ASN A 121 -31.74 -19.28 -24.92
CA ASN A 121 -32.73 -20.32 -25.29
C ASN A 121 -32.29 -21.74 -24.90
N GLY A 122 -31.61 -21.89 -23.77
CA GLY A 122 -31.11 -23.19 -23.27
C GLY A 122 -29.89 -23.74 -24.02
N GLN A 123 -29.32 -23.00 -24.96
CA GLN A 123 -28.09 -23.40 -25.70
C GLN A 123 -26.91 -22.56 -25.27
N ILE A 124 -25.74 -23.20 -25.12
CA ILE A 124 -24.46 -22.56 -24.81
C ILE A 124 -23.82 -22.11 -26.13
N ASP A 125 -23.46 -20.82 -26.21
CA ASP A 125 -22.74 -20.23 -27.35
C ASP A 125 -21.52 -19.45 -26.88
N TYR A 126 -20.33 -20.04 -26.99
CA TYR A 126 -19.06 -19.42 -26.56
C TYR A 126 -18.68 -18.18 -27.38
N ASN A 127 -19.24 -17.98 -28.59
CA ASN A 127 -18.99 -16.77 -29.37
C ASN A 127 -19.61 -15.51 -28.75
N ARG A 128 -20.45 -15.67 -27.74
CA ARG A 128 -21.08 -14.58 -26.99
C ARG A 128 -20.32 -14.15 -25.75
N VAL A 129 -19.23 -14.85 -25.43
CA VAL A 129 -18.33 -14.43 -24.35
C VAL A 129 -17.62 -13.16 -24.79
N THR A 130 -17.90 -12.08 -24.09
CA THR A 130 -17.18 -10.81 -24.23
C THR A 130 -16.19 -10.65 -23.10
N SER A 131 -15.41 -9.58 -23.07
CA SER A 131 -14.51 -9.29 -21.95
C SER A 131 -14.75 -7.89 -21.40
N PHE A 132 -14.39 -7.70 -20.13
CA PHE A 132 -14.38 -6.40 -19.47
C PHE A 132 -13.11 -6.23 -18.64
N SER A 133 -12.86 -5.02 -18.15
CA SER A 133 -11.75 -4.71 -17.25
C SER A 133 -12.28 -4.28 -15.89
N ALA A 134 -11.51 -4.61 -14.84
CA ALA A 134 -11.70 -4.06 -13.50
C ALA A 134 -10.53 -3.14 -13.17
N SER A 135 -10.81 -2.02 -12.49
CA SER A 135 -9.78 -1.07 -12.10
C SER A 135 -10.13 -0.35 -10.80
N ASP A 136 -9.14 -0.28 -9.93
CA ASP A 136 -9.17 0.42 -8.66
C ASP A 136 -8.16 1.57 -8.70
N TYR A 137 -8.60 2.76 -8.32
CA TYR A 137 -7.77 3.96 -8.23
C TYR A 137 -7.78 4.50 -6.80
N ALA A 138 -6.65 5.01 -6.35
CA ALA A 138 -6.57 5.80 -5.13
C ALA A 138 -5.77 7.08 -5.39
N PHE A 139 -6.32 8.20 -4.93
CA PHE A 139 -5.70 9.51 -4.97
C PHE A 139 -5.41 9.94 -3.54
N LEU A 140 -4.15 10.27 -3.24
CA LEU A 140 -3.71 10.70 -1.91
C LEU A 140 -3.19 12.13 -2.00
N LEU A 141 -3.72 13.00 -1.13
CA LEU A 141 -3.16 14.31 -0.84
C LEU A 141 -2.48 14.25 0.52
N SER A 142 -1.17 14.47 0.54
CA SER A 142 -0.30 14.30 1.70
C SER A 142 0.23 15.63 2.20
N TYR A 143 0.24 15.81 3.51
CA TYR A 143 0.90 16.95 4.18
C TYR A 143 1.79 16.45 5.29
N ALA A 144 2.95 17.08 5.45
CA ALA A 144 3.89 16.74 6.50
C ALA A 144 4.52 17.97 7.13
N GLN A 145 4.87 17.86 8.42
CA GLN A 145 5.44 18.95 9.19
C GLN A 145 6.43 18.44 10.24
N LYS A 146 7.58 19.16 10.40
CA LYS A 146 8.47 19.00 11.55
C LYS A 146 7.81 19.59 12.80
N THR A 147 7.90 18.88 13.91
CA THR A 147 7.39 19.37 15.19
C THR A 147 8.41 20.28 15.91
N VAL A 148 8.08 20.73 17.12
CA VAL A 148 9.03 21.40 18.01
C VAL A 148 10.01 20.43 18.68
N VAL A 149 9.68 19.14 18.71
CA VAL A 149 10.56 18.09 19.23
C VAL A 149 11.56 17.73 18.15
N GLU A 150 12.84 17.88 18.44
CA GLU A 150 13.92 17.55 17.50
C GLU A 150 13.83 16.09 17.03
N GLY A 151 13.91 15.87 15.73
CA GLY A 151 13.84 14.55 15.11
C GLY A 151 12.42 13.99 14.92
N LEU A 152 11.37 14.60 15.51
CA LEU A 152 9.99 14.16 15.34
C LEU A 152 9.29 14.92 14.21
N THR A 153 8.71 14.16 13.29
CA THR A 153 7.90 14.67 12.17
C THR A 153 6.53 14.01 12.19
N LEU A 154 5.51 14.74 11.77
CA LEU A 154 4.14 14.27 11.64
C LEU A 154 3.65 14.50 10.23
N GLY A 155 2.73 13.66 9.78
CA GLY A 155 2.09 13.80 8.48
C GLY A 155 0.73 13.13 8.43
N GLY A 156 -0.04 13.46 7.40
CA GLY A 156 -1.34 12.86 7.16
C GLY A 156 -1.69 12.85 5.69
N ASN A 157 -2.62 11.98 5.32
CA ASN A 157 -3.22 11.89 4.00
C ASN A 157 -4.73 12.06 4.09
N VAL A 158 -5.27 12.73 3.09
CA VAL A 158 -6.66 12.56 2.68
C VAL A 158 -6.63 11.70 1.42
N LYS A 159 -7.43 10.64 1.38
CA LYS A 159 -7.50 9.74 0.22
C LYS A 159 -8.91 9.63 -0.33
N VAL A 160 -8.98 9.58 -1.65
CA VAL A 160 -10.20 9.31 -2.43
C VAL A 160 -9.95 8.02 -3.20
N ILE A 161 -10.91 7.11 -3.15
CA ILE A 161 -10.85 5.83 -3.84
C ILE A 161 -11.96 5.80 -4.89
N HIS A 162 -11.63 5.34 -6.08
CA HIS A 162 -12.59 5.07 -7.14
C HIS A 162 -12.36 3.67 -7.68
N ARG A 163 -13.41 2.85 -7.66
CA ARG A 163 -13.35 1.46 -8.10
C ARG A 163 -14.38 1.22 -9.19
N LYS A 164 -14.03 0.41 -10.18
CA LYS A 164 -14.89 0.09 -11.31
C LYS A 164 -14.68 -1.35 -11.77
N ALA A 165 -15.76 -2.10 -12.02
CA ALA A 165 -15.69 -3.38 -12.69
C ALA A 165 -16.66 -3.40 -13.89
N GLY A 166 -16.11 -3.34 -15.08
CA GLY A 166 -16.83 -3.25 -16.34
C GLY A 166 -17.84 -2.10 -16.34
N GLN A 167 -19.02 -2.40 -16.87
CA GLN A 167 -20.20 -1.52 -16.81
C GLN A 167 -21.10 -1.82 -15.60
N PHE A 168 -20.77 -2.89 -14.84
CA PHE A 168 -21.67 -3.49 -13.86
C PHE A 168 -21.67 -2.75 -12.53
N THR A 169 -20.52 -2.18 -12.13
CA THR A 169 -20.42 -1.54 -10.82
C THR A 169 -19.34 -0.49 -10.75
N THR A 170 -19.61 0.51 -9.90
CA THR A 170 -18.64 1.53 -9.51
C THR A 170 -18.72 1.78 -8.01
N ALA A 171 -17.62 2.21 -7.41
CA ALA A 171 -17.62 2.67 -6.02
C ALA A 171 -16.77 3.94 -5.85
N TRP A 172 -17.16 4.76 -4.89
CA TRP A 172 -16.39 5.87 -4.38
C TRP A 172 -16.16 5.70 -2.89
N GLY A 173 -14.93 6.01 -2.45
CA GLY A 173 -14.52 5.89 -1.07
C GLY A 173 -13.69 7.08 -0.61
N PHE A 174 -13.69 7.30 0.71
CA PHE A 174 -12.91 8.34 1.38
C PHE A 174 -12.27 7.78 2.63
N GLY A 175 -11.06 8.23 2.92
CA GLY A 175 -10.32 7.85 4.11
C GLY A 175 -9.27 8.88 4.50
N ILE A 176 -8.81 8.75 5.74
CA ILE A 176 -7.73 9.57 6.30
C ILE A 176 -6.68 8.64 6.89
N ASP A 177 -5.42 9.00 6.66
CA ASP A 177 -4.27 8.34 7.26
C ASP A 177 -3.46 9.33 8.08
N ALA A 178 -2.74 8.85 9.09
CA ALA A 178 -1.80 9.65 9.87
C ALA A 178 -0.49 8.89 10.09
N GLY A 179 0.61 9.63 10.10
CA GLY A 179 1.93 9.07 10.29
C GLY A 179 2.82 9.93 11.17
N ALA A 180 3.77 9.28 11.82
CA ALA A 180 4.83 9.91 12.57
C ALA A 180 6.16 9.21 12.27
N GLN A 181 7.24 9.98 12.21
CA GLN A 181 8.61 9.45 12.18
C GLN A 181 9.44 10.16 13.26
N TYR A 182 10.32 9.39 13.89
CA TYR A 182 11.28 9.92 14.85
C TYR A 182 12.69 9.44 14.49
N LYS A 183 13.60 10.39 14.26
CA LYS A 183 15.02 10.14 13.92
C LYS A 183 15.90 10.59 15.07
N THR A 184 16.68 9.67 15.63
CA THR A 184 17.61 9.95 16.70
C THR A 184 18.97 10.44 16.19
N LYS A 185 19.76 11.08 17.04
CA LYS A 185 21.15 11.48 16.73
C LYS A 185 22.05 10.29 16.41
N ASN A 186 21.76 9.10 16.97
CA ASN A 186 22.48 7.86 16.75
C ASN A 186 22.00 7.06 15.52
N LYS A 187 21.28 7.76 14.58
CA LYS A 187 20.80 7.19 13.32
C LYS A 187 19.78 6.05 13.45
N TRP A 188 19.16 5.89 14.63
CA TRP A 188 17.95 5.11 14.76
C TRP A 188 16.76 5.88 14.17
N GLN A 189 15.88 5.15 13.52
CA GLN A 189 14.66 5.67 12.90
C GLN A 189 13.48 4.84 13.37
N PHE A 190 12.44 5.50 13.80
CA PHE A 190 11.19 4.87 14.22
C PHE A 190 10.05 5.47 13.39
N GLY A 191 9.10 4.64 13.02
CA GLY A 191 7.93 5.05 12.26
C GLY A 191 6.65 4.43 12.80
N VAL A 192 5.60 5.22 12.78
CA VAL A 192 4.23 4.76 13.05
C VAL A 192 3.37 5.28 11.92
N MET A 193 2.57 4.41 11.33
CA MET A 193 1.56 4.75 10.34
C MET A 193 0.23 4.16 10.77
N ALA A 194 -0.79 4.99 10.84
CA ALA A 194 -2.18 4.59 11.02
C ALA A 194 -2.91 4.84 9.69
N ARG A 195 -3.26 3.77 9.01
CA ARG A 195 -4.06 3.81 7.79
C ARG A 195 -5.53 3.67 8.13
N ASP A 196 -6.37 4.35 7.35
CA ASP A 196 -7.83 4.25 7.48
C ASP A 196 -8.34 4.58 8.88
N ILE A 197 -7.74 5.58 9.57
CA ILE A 197 -8.05 5.93 10.97
C ILE A 197 -9.51 6.31 11.20
N THR A 198 -10.18 6.80 10.17
CA THR A 198 -11.60 7.14 10.19
C THR A 198 -12.50 6.00 9.70
N SER A 199 -11.92 4.84 9.42
CA SER A 199 -12.50 3.76 8.61
C SER A 199 -12.85 4.27 7.21
N THR A 200 -12.18 3.74 6.19
CA THR A 200 -12.50 4.11 4.80
C THR A 200 -13.73 3.37 4.32
N PHE A 201 -14.73 4.08 3.82
CA PHE A 201 -15.89 3.43 3.23
C PHE A 201 -15.89 3.58 1.72
N ASN A 202 -16.34 2.51 1.04
CA ASN A 202 -16.61 2.48 -0.38
C ASN A 202 -18.11 2.30 -0.60
N ALA A 203 -18.75 3.27 -1.22
CA ALA A 203 -20.16 3.20 -1.60
C ALA A 203 -20.27 2.57 -2.99
N TRP A 204 -20.69 1.31 -3.05
CA TRP A 204 -20.88 0.55 -4.27
C TRP A 204 -22.25 0.83 -4.90
N LYS A 205 -22.22 1.12 -6.19
CA LYS A 205 -23.41 1.24 -7.03
C LYS A 205 -23.35 0.17 -8.12
N PHE A 206 -24.39 -0.66 -8.19
CA PHE A 206 -24.56 -1.68 -9.22
C PHE A 206 -25.53 -1.24 -10.29
N SER A 207 -25.24 -1.57 -11.54
CA SER A 207 -26.05 -1.22 -12.70
C SER A 207 -26.11 -2.42 -13.65
N PHE A 208 -27.22 -3.13 -13.63
CA PHE A 208 -27.49 -4.25 -14.51
C PHE A 208 -28.68 -3.94 -15.38
N THR A 209 -28.63 -4.33 -16.64
CA THR A 209 -29.78 -4.34 -17.55
C THR A 209 -30.79 -5.40 -17.12
N ASP A 210 -32.03 -5.30 -17.59
CA ASP A 210 -33.05 -6.30 -17.24
C ASP A 210 -32.68 -7.70 -17.76
N ALA A 211 -32.07 -7.79 -18.95
CA ALA A 211 -31.56 -9.06 -19.48
C ALA A 211 -30.48 -9.68 -18.57
N GLU A 212 -29.56 -8.88 -18.02
CA GLU A 212 -28.55 -9.36 -17.07
C GLU A 212 -29.17 -9.81 -15.74
N LYS A 213 -30.20 -9.09 -15.25
CA LYS A 213 -30.95 -9.50 -14.04
C LYS A 213 -31.68 -10.81 -14.23
N ASP A 214 -32.26 -11.04 -15.44
CA ASP A 214 -32.92 -12.30 -15.77
C ASP A 214 -31.96 -13.48 -15.73
N VAL A 215 -30.68 -13.31 -16.16
CA VAL A 215 -29.64 -14.33 -16.04
C VAL A 215 -29.36 -14.69 -14.58
N PHE A 216 -29.24 -13.70 -13.69
CA PHE A 216 -29.09 -13.98 -12.24
C PHE A 216 -30.26 -14.79 -11.69
N THR A 217 -31.48 -14.44 -12.08
CA THR A 217 -32.70 -15.13 -11.64
C THR A 217 -32.73 -16.58 -12.16
N GLN A 218 -32.40 -16.80 -13.45
CA GLN A 218 -32.38 -18.12 -14.07
C GLN A 218 -31.30 -19.04 -13.49
N THR A 219 -30.16 -18.45 -13.09
CA THR A 219 -29.04 -19.17 -12.47
C THR A 219 -29.17 -19.29 -10.95
N GLN A 220 -30.29 -18.85 -10.36
CA GLN A 220 -30.58 -18.83 -8.94
C GLN A 220 -29.54 -18.05 -8.12
N ASN A 221 -28.91 -17.05 -8.72
CA ASN A 221 -28.01 -16.15 -8.06
C ASN A 221 -28.72 -14.89 -7.56
N GLU A 222 -28.28 -14.34 -6.43
CA GLU A 222 -28.78 -13.06 -5.96
C GLU A 222 -28.26 -11.92 -6.84
N ILE A 223 -29.16 -11.01 -7.22
CA ILE A 223 -28.77 -9.79 -7.93
C ILE A 223 -28.04 -8.87 -6.96
N PRO A 224 -26.78 -8.49 -7.23
CA PRO A 224 -26.01 -7.60 -6.36
C PRO A 224 -26.71 -6.26 -6.17
N LYS A 225 -26.79 -5.78 -4.93
CA LYS A 225 -27.43 -4.53 -4.55
C LYS A 225 -26.40 -3.49 -4.12
N ASN A 226 -26.77 -2.21 -4.23
CA ASN A 226 -25.96 -1.12 -3.71
C ASN A 226 -25.61 -1.37 -2.23
N SER A 227 -24.37 -1.22 -1.88
CA SER A 227 -23.85 -1.57 -0.58
C SER A 227 -22.75 -0.62 -0.12
N LEU A 228 -22.50 -0.61 1.17
CA LEU A 228 -21.39 0.11 1.80
C LEU A 228 -20.37 -0.91 2.30
N GLU A 229 -19.16 -0.81 1.81
CA GLU A 229 -18.00 -1.59 2.24
C GLU A 229 -17.13 -0.72 3.14
N ILE A 230 -16.67 -1.25 4.26
CA ILE A 230 -15.88 -0.50 5.25
C ILE A 230 -14.53 -1.18 5.43
N THR A 231 -13.45 -0.40 5.29
CA THR A 231 -12.08 -0.80 5.63
C THR A 231 -11.77 -0.35 7.04
N LEU A 232 -11.40 -1.28 7.90
CA LEU A 232 -11.04 -0.99 9.29
C LEU A 232 -9.62 -0.43 9.39
N PRO A 233 -9.32 0.33 10.48
CA PRO A 233 -7.99 0.88 10.71
C PRO A 233 -6.90 -0.18 10.76
N GLN A 234 -5.75 0.16 10.17
CA GLN A 234 -4.52 -0.63 10.21
C GLN A 234 -3.40 0.22 10.81
N PHE A 235 -2.52 -0.41 11.58
CA PHE A 235 -1.34 0.24 12.14
C PHE A 235 -0.08 -0.43 11.64
N ILE A 236 0.93 0.36 11.29
CA ILE A 236 2.24 -0.15 10.91
C ILE A 236 3.27 0.50 11.81
N LEU A 237 4.03 -0.34 12.50
CA LEU A 237 5.14 0.08 13.36
C LEU A 237 6.45 -0.28 12.68
N GLY A 238 7.39 0.64 12.66
CA GLY A 238 8.68 0.44 12.03
C GLY A 238 9.83 0.89 12.92
N ALA A 239 10.93 0.14 12.87
CA ALA A 239 12.20 0.52 13.48
C ALA A 239 13.34 0.17 12.54
N GLY A 240 14.23 1.14 12.30
CA GLY A 240 15.37 0.96 11.41
C GLY A 240 16.61 1.66 11.93
N LYS A 241 17.75 1.29 11.38
CA LYS A 241 19.01 1.92 11.68
C LYS A 241 19.85 2.06 10.43
N LEU A 242 20.48 3.23 10.29
CA LEU A 242 21.48 3.51 9.26
C LEU A 242 22.88 3.34 9.87
N PHE A 243 23.69 2.50 9.26
CA PHE A 243 25.09 2.29 9.58
C PHE A 243 25.94 2.89 8.46
N GLU A 244 26.86 3.77 8.76
CA GLU A 244 27.91 4.23 7.85
C GLU A 244 29.18 3.48 8.18
N VAL A 245 29.55 2.51 7.34
CA VAL A 245 30.77 1.72 7.52
C VAL A 245 31.99 2.58 7.23
N ASN A 246 31.90 3.37 6.17
CA ASN A 246 32.87 4.39 5.80
C ASN A 246 32.22 5.44 4.88
N ASN A 247 32.98 6.39 4.35
CA ASN A 247 32.47 7.44 3.45
C ASN A 247 31.91 6.92 2.11
N LEU A 248 32.15 5.66 1.77
CA LEU A 248 31.76 5.05 0.49
C LEU A 248 30.62 4.04 0.64
N ILE A 249 30.52 3.39 1.82
CA ILE A 249 29.57 2.29 2.04
C ILE A 249 28.65 2.63 3.19
N GLY A 250 27.37 2.64 2.88
CA GLY A 250 26.26 2.70 3.82
C GLY A 250 25.52 1.37 3.90
N PHE A 251 24.92 1.11 5.05
CA PHE A 251 24.08 -0.05 5.28
C PHE A 251 22.86 0.36 6.09
N ARG A 252 21.68 -0.09 5.70
CA ARG A 252 20.42 0.14 6.41
C ARG A 252 19.76 -1.19 6.71
N ALA A 253 19.20 -1.32 7.90
CA ALA A 253 18.32 -2.43 8.26
C ALA A 253 17.03 -1.85 8.85
N GLU A 254 15.90 -2.43 8.50
CA GLU A 254 14.59 -2.02 9.01
C GLU A 254 13.69 -3.23 9.22
N VAL A 255 12.92 -3.19 10.30
CA VAL A 255 11.83 -4.11 10.59
C VAL A 255 10.53 -3.32 10.71
N ASN A 256 9.49 -3.80 10.07
CA ASN A 256 8.12 -3.29 10.20
C ASN A 256 7.20 -4.40 10.68
N THR A 257 6.10 -4.01 11.31
CA THR A 257 5.02 -4.92 11.64
C THR A 257 3.69 -4.27 11.27
N LEU A 258 2.96 -4.89 10.37
CA LEU A 258 1.59 -4.51 10.05
C LEU A 258 0.64 -5.16 11.06
N ILE A 259 -0.22 -4.35 11.65
CA ILE A 259 -1.23 -4.75 12.63
C ILE A 259 -2.61 -4.52 12.02
N ASN A 260 -3.30 -5.61 11.69
CA ASN A 260 -4.67 -5.59 11.17
C ASN A 260 -5.67 -5.87 12.28
N THR A 261 -6.84 -5.21 12.23
CA THR A 261 -7.90 -5.33 13.22
C THR A 261 -9.22 -5.86 12.63
N ASP A 262 -9.19 -6.35 11.41
CA ASP A 262 -10.35 -6.73 10.59
C ASP A 262 -10.75 -8.21 10.69
N GLY A 263 -10.37 -8.85 11.78
CA GLY A 263 -10.63 -10.25 12.07
C GLY A 263 -9.44 -11.15 11.71
N GLN A 264 -9.60 -12.45 11.88
CA GLN A 264 -8.51 -13.42 11.77
C GLN A 264 -7.97 -13.52 10.34
N ARG A 265 -6.67 -13.33 10.18
CA ARG A 265 -5.92 -13.46 8.92
C ARG A 265 -4.93 -14.62 8.98
N ASN A 266 -4.51 -15.11 7.83
CA ASN A 266 -3.53 -16.20 7.72
C ASN A 266 -2.09 -15.65 7.73
N VAL A 267 -1.66 -15.15 8.89
CA VAL A 267 -0.35 -14.53 9.10
C VAL A 267 0.39 -15.17 10.29
N LEU A 268 1.65 -14.77 10.51
CA LEU A 268 2.53 -15.37 11.52
C LEU A 268 1.90 -15.36 12.93
N VAL A 269 1.33 -14.23 13.36
CA VAL A 269 0.57 -14.12 14.61
C VAL A 269 -0.84 -13.71 14.28
N SER A 270 -1.78 -14.61 14.51
CA SER A 270 -3.18 -14.43 14.14
C SER A 270 -4.08 -14.61 15.33
N SER A 271 -5.00 -13.67 15.53
CA SER A 271 -6.04 -13.73 16.56
C SER A 271 -7.37 -13.18 16.03
N LYS A 272 -8.43 -13.33 16.81
CA LYS A 272 -9.74 -12.76 16.46
C LYS A 272 -9.73 -11.22 16.44
N TYR A 273 -8.86 -10.59 17.23
CA TYR A 273 -8.88 -9.15 17.48
C TYR A 273 -7.79 -8.39 16.74
N PHE A 274 -6.64 -9.01 16.52
CA PHE A 274 -5.52 -8.42 15.80
C PHE A 274 -4.63 -9.48 15.18
N ASN A 275 -3.93 -9.10 14.12
CA ASN A 275 -2.95 -9.93 13.42
C ASN A 275 -1.66 -9.15 13.28
N LEU A 276 -0.51 -9.84 13.37
CA LEU A 276 0.81 -9.24 13.16
C LEU A 276 1.45 -9.87 11.94
N ASP A 277 1.80 -9.03 10.96
CA ASP A 277 2.52 -9.42 9.76
C ASP A 277 3.85 -8.65 9.70
N PRO A 278 4.97 -9.29 10.10
CA PRO A 278 6.28 -8.63 10.11
C PRO A 278 6.88 -8.60 8.71
N ASN A 279 7.68 -7.54 8.46
CA ASN A 279 8.51 -7.38 7.27
C ASN A 279 9.92 -6.98 7.70
N LEU A 280 10.92 -7.52 7.02
CA LEU A 280 12.33 -7.26 7.28
C LEU A 280 13.00 -6.82 5.98
N GLY A 281 13.83 -5.78 6.04
CA GLY A 281 14.54 -5.27 4.88
C GLY A 281 15.94 -4.79 5.22
N ILE A 282 16.84 -5.01 4.27
CA ILE A 282 18.20 -4.50 4.31
C ILE A 282 18.55 -3.81 3.00
N GLU A 283 19.33 -2.75 3.09
CA GLU A 283 19.87 -2.02 1.94
C GLU A 283 21.35 -1.77 2.18
N ALA A 284 22.18 -2.08 1.19
CA ALA A 284 23.57 -1.66 1.13
C ALA A 284 23.73 -0.66 -0.01
N ASP A 285 24.48 0.42 0.22
CA ASP A 285 24.79 1.39 -0.82
C ASP A 285 26.31 1.58 -0.98
N TYR A 286 26.72 1.81 -2.23
CA TYR A 286 28.07 2.23 -2.59
C TYR A 286 28.02 3.66 -3.16
N LYS A 287 28.70 4.59 -2.49
CA LYS A 287 28.78 6.03 -2.84
C LYS A 287 27.40 6.69 -2.98
N LYS A 288 26.37 6.15 -2.33
CA LYS A 288 24.96 6.59 -2.51
C LYS A 288 24.52 6.65 -3.98
N ALA A 289 25.15 5.85 -4.83
CA ALA A 289 24.93 5.76 -6.26
C ALA A 289 24.40 4.39 -6.70
N VAL A 290 24.94 3.31 -6.16
CA VAL A 290 24.49 1.94 -6.43
C VAL A 290 23.91 1.37 -5.13
N PHE A 291 22.76 0.72 -5.23
CA PHE A 291 22.04 0.16 -4.10
C PHE A 291 21.70 -1.30 -4.38
N ILE A 292 21.89 -2.14 -3.39
CA ILE A 292 21.48 -3.55 -3.39
C ILE A 292 20.57 -3.73 -2.18
N ARG A 293 19.45 -4.42 -2.38
CA ARG A 293 18.41 -4.61 -1.37
C ARG A 293 18.02 -6.07 -1.29
N ALA A 294 17.69 -6.49 -0.09
CA ALA A 294 17.04 -7.77 0.15
C ALA A 294 15.99 -7.59 1.26
N GLY A 295 14.91 -8.31 1.16
CA GLY A 295 13.84 -8.24 2.14
C GLY A 295 12.98 -9.49 2.16
N VAL A 296 12.24 -9.65 3.23
CA VAL A 296 11.30 -10.74 3.42
C VAL A 296 10.06 -10.24 4.17
N GLY A 297 8.91 -10.71 3.77
CA GLY A 297 7.63 -10.39 4.38
C GLY A 297 6.56 -11.42 4.03
N LYS A 298 5.30 -11.07 4.29
CA LYS A 298 4.14 -11.92 4.02
C LYS A 298 4.31 -13.34 4.57
N PHE A 299 4.63 -13.44 5.85
CA PHE A 299 4.71 -14.72 6.54
C PHE A 299 3.30 -15.29 6.72
N GLN A 300 2.99 -16.37 6.01
CA GLN A 300 1.66 -16.99 6.05
C GLN A 300 1.75 -18.40 6.61
N ARG A 301 0.66 -18.85 7.22
CA ARG A 301 0.52 -20.24 7.69
C ARG A 301 -0.39 -20.97 6.72
N GLU A 302 0.14 -21.90 5.98
CA GLU A 302 -0.59 -22.68 4.99
C GLU A 302 -0.62 -24.16 5.37
N LEU A 303 -1.51 -24.90 4.76
CA LEU A 303 -1.50 -26.35 4.80
C LEU A 303 -0.84 -26.86 3.53
N ASP A 304 0.19 -27.69 3.68
CA ASP A 304 0.79 -28.39 2.56
C ASP A 304 -0.13 -29.49 2.00
N ILE A 305 0.31 -30.16 0.95
CA ILE A 305 -0.44 -31.27 0.32
C ILE A 305 -0.69 -32.45 1.27
N ASN A 306 0.05 -32.52 2.39
CA ASN A 306 -0.11 -33.55 3.42
C ASN A 306 -0.95 -33.05 4.62
N ASN A 307 -1.61 -31.89 4.50
CA ASN A 307 -2.34 -31.21 5.58
C ASN A 307 -1.46 -30.83 6.79
N GLN A 308 -0.14 -30.66 6.59
CA GLN A 308 0.76 -30.15 7.61
C GLN A 308 0.82 -28.64 7.56
N LYS A 309 0.84 -27.98 8.71
CA LYS A 309 0.99 -26.53 8.81
C LYS A 309 2.44 -26.14 8.48
N VAL A 310 2.60 -25.41 7.38
CA VAL A 310 3.88 -24.84 6.97
C VAL A 310 3.82 -23.31 7.05
N ILE A 311 4.98 -22.69 7.23
CA ILE A 311 5.11 -21.22 7.15
C ILE A 311 5.71 -20.91 5.79
N THR A 312 4.97 -20.20 4.97
CA THR A 312 5.47 -19.61 3.73
C THR A 312 5.92 -18.18 3.99
N LEU A 313 6.82 -17.66 3.17
CA LEU A 313 7.35 -16.31 3.26
C LEU A 313 7.68 -15.81 1.85
N GLN A 314 7.68 -14.50 1.66
CA GLN A 314 7.96 -13.86 0.38
C GLN A 314 9.36 -13.21 0.40
N PRO A 315 10.40 -13.84 -0.17
CA PRO A 315 11.70 -13.22 -0.38
C PRO A 315 11.63 -12.22 -1.54
N ASN A 316 12.37 -11.12 -1.39
CA ASN A 316 12.45 -10.05 -2.36
C ASN A 316 13.89 -9.59 -2.52
N ILE A 317 14.28 -9.21 -3.73
CA ILE A 317 15.55 -8.56 -4.01
C ILE A 317 15.33 -7.30 -4.83
N GLY A 318 16.25 -6.35 -4.72
CA GLY A 318 16.18 -5.10 -5.47
C GLY A 318 17.55 -4.52 -5.77
N ILE A 319 17.62 -3.78 -6.86
CA ILE A 319 18.78 -2.98 -7.22
C ILE A 319 18.35 -1.55 -7.47
N GLY A 320 19.26 -0.60 -7.24
CA GLY A 320 19.02 0.82 -7.52
C GLY A 320 20.26 1.49 -8.09
N LEU A 321 20.04 2.42 -9.02
CA LEU A 321 21.11 3.18 -9.65
C LEU A 321 20.71 4.67 -9.66
N LYS A 322 21.56 5.50 -9.04
CA LYS A 322 21.40 6.96 -9.03
C LYS A 322 22.33 7.60 -10.04
N LEU A 323 21.76 8.30 -11.00
CA LEU A 323 22.43 9.04 -12.05
C LEU A 323 22.09 10.54 -11.96
N GLY A 324 22.87 11.28 -11.17
CA GLY A 324 22.57 12.69 -10.90
C GLY A 324 21.20 12.87 -10.23
N SER A 325 20.27 13.51 -10.95
CA SER A 325 18.90 13.75 -10.50
C SER A 325 17.94 12.56 -10.71
N LEU A 326 18.39 11.55 -11.46
CA LEU A 326 17.61 10.37 -11.80
C LEU A 326 17.96 9.22 -10.87
N MET A 327 16.95 8.54 -10.36
CA MET A 327 17.07 7.27 -9.63
C MET A 327 16.27 6.20 -10.36
N LEU A 328 16.89 5.10 -10.70
CA LEU A 328 16.28 3.92 -11.31
C LEU A 328 16.30 2.79 -10.29
N ASP A 329 15.18 2.21 -10.01
CA ASP A 329 15.06 1.08 -9.10
C ASP A 329 14.32 -0.07 -9.80
N TYR A 330 14.80 -1.28 -9.56
CA TYR A 330 14.16 -2.53 -9.97
C TYR A 330 14.07 -3.47 -8.77
N ALA A 331 12.96 -4.19 -8.67
CA ALA A 331 12.80 -5.26 -7.69
C ALA A 331 12.10 -6.47 -8.31
N LEU A 332 12.54 -7.62 -7.87
CA LEU A 332 11.89 -8.90 -8.11
C LEU A 332 11.35 -9.40 -6.77
N THR A 333 10.05 -9.72 -6.75
CA THR A 333 9.36 -10.19 -5.55
C THR A 333 8.89 -11.62 -5.72
N ASP A 334 8.67 -12.31 -4.61
CA ASP A 334 8.13 -13.66 -4.61
C ASP A 334 9.06 -14.71 -5.22
N ILE A 335 10.33 -14.65 -4.83
CA ILE A 335 11.38 -15.50 -5.40
C ILE A 335 11.43 -16.81 -4.63
N GLY A 336 11.14 -17.92 -5.34
CA GLY A 336 11.39 -19.27 -4.81
C GLY A 336 10.40 -19.75 -3.76
N ASP A 337 9.22 -19.15 -3.69
CA ASP A 337 8.14 -19.64 -2.85
C ASP A 337 7.59 -20.96 -3.42
N VAL A 338 7.31 -21.90 -2.51
CA VAL A 338 6.69 -23.20 -2.83
C VAL A 338 5.19 -23.02 -3.12
N SER A 339 4.61 -21.87 -2.75
CA SER A 339 3.25 -21.52 -3.11
C SER A 339 3.13 -21.23 -4.59
N ALA A 340 1.96 -21.45 -5.17
CA ALA A 340 1.69 -21.20 -6.59
C ALA A 340 1.69 -19.71 -6.97
N SER A 341 2.27 -18.83 -6.14
CA SER A 341 2.29 -17.39 -6.41
C SER A 341 3.36 -17.06 -7.45
N LEU A 342 2.92 -16.31 -8.45
CA LEU A 342 3.72 -15.92 -9.59
C LEU A 342 4.58 -14.71 -9.20
N TYR A 343 5.88 -14.75 -9.54
CA TYR A 343 6.79 -13.63 -9.32
C TYR A 343 6.28 -12.32 -9.97
N SER A 344 6.64 -11.20 -9.39
CA SER A 344 6.28 -9.87 -9.90
C SER A 344 7.53 -9.02 -10.11
N ASN A 345 7.54 -8.30 -11.23
CA ASN A 345 8.61 -7.37 -11.61
C ASN A 345 8.15 -5.94 -11.35
N MET A 346 8.96 -5.18 -10.58
CA MET A 346 8.68 -3.81 -10.22
C MET A 346 9.77 -2.89 -10.79
N PHE A 347 9.36 -1.93 -11.61
CA PHE A 347 10.25 -0.88 -12.11
C PHE A 347 9.81 0.46 -11.58
N SER A 348 10.72 1.24 -11.04
CA SER A 348 10.42 2.62 -10.66
C SER A 348 11.51 3.59 -11.06
N VAL A 349 11.07 4.79 -11.39
CA VAL A 349 11.91 5.92 -11.79
C VAL A 349 11.56 7.08 -10.89
N ARG A 350 12.58 7.78 -10.36
CA ARG A 350 12.39 8.98 -9.57
C ARG A 350 13.29 10.08 -10.08
N PHE A 351 12.70 11.26 -10.25
CA PHE A 351 13.38 12.50 -10.65
C PHE A 351 13.40 13.47 -9.49
N SER A 352 14.56 14.08 -9.27
CA SER A 352 14.79 15.10 -8.25
C SER A 352 15.14 16.42 -8.90
N ILE A 353 14.47 17.51 -8.52
CA ILE A 353 14.70 18.86 -9.05
C ILE A 353 14.99 19.80 -7.88
N ASN A 354 16.14 20.46 -7.94
CA ASN A 354 16.49 21.53 -7.02
C ASN A 354 16.29 22.90 -7.70
N LYS A 355 15.72 23.85 -6.99
CA LYS A 355 15.73 25.24 -7.44
C LYS A 355 17.19 25.68 -7.55
N ARG A 356 17.58 26.23 -8.69
CA ARG A 356 18.86 26.96 -8.78
C ARG A 356 18.82 28.07 -7.74
N GLU A 357 19.78 28.10 -6.83
CA GLU A 357 20.01 29.29 -6.04
C GLU A 357 20.35 30.41 -7.02
N THR A 358 19.44 31.36 -7.21
CA THR A 358 19.78 32.64 -7.83
C THR A 358 20.78 33.28 -6.90
N ALA A 359 22.05 33.24 -7.30
CA ALA A 359 23.09 34.00 -6.63
C ALA A 359 22.61 35.49 -6.52
N LYS A 360 22.42 35.92 -5.27
CA LYS A 360 22.14 37.30 -4.92
C LYS A 360 23.46 38.09 -4.92
#